data_b2c149e7204a6f9207d1c7d2b61063cb
#
_entry.id   b2c149e7204a6f9207d1c7d2b61063cb
#
_cell.length_a   1.000
_cell.length_b   1.000
_cell.length_c   1.000
_cell.angle_alpha   90.00
_cell.angle_beta   90.00
_cell.angle_gamma   90.00
#
_symmetry.space_group_name_H-M   'P 1'
#
loop_
_entity.id
_entity.type
_entity.pdbx_description
1 polymer ?
#
loop_
_entity_poly.entity_id
_entity_poly.type
_entity_poly.pdbx_seq_one_letter_code
_entity_poly.pdbx_strand_id
1 'polypeptide(L)'
;MPPLSPQAFHILVALADRDQHGYGIMLDVAERTSGKLRLSAGTLYGSVKRLLEQGLIVELRESQRPDKSRDDDRRRYYRLTPRGRKAAKAEVRRMAELLEQARAHGLVEKSN
;
A
#
# COMPACT_ATOMS: atom_id res chain seq x y z
N MET A 1 12.42 7.75 -10.42
CA MET A 1 11.65 7.59 -9.18
C MET A 1 12.35 6.58 -8.29
N PRO A 2 12.64 6.91 -7.05
CA PRO A 2 13.28 5.93 -6.17
C PRO A 2 12.35 4.75 -5.89
N PRO A 3 12.91 3.58 -5.58
CA PRO A 3 12.10 2.42 -5.23
C PRO A 3 11.21 2.71 -4.01
N LEU A 4 10.04 2.13 -3.99
CA LEU A 4 9.15 2.23 -2.85
C LEU A 4 9.68 1.39 -1.69
N SER A 5 9.53 1.88 -0.46
CA SER A 5 9.81 1.04 0.70
C SER A 5 8.78 -0.09 0.76
N PRO A 6 9.11 -1.22 1.41
CA PRO A 6 8.12 -2.29 1.59
C PRO A 6 6.82 -1.80 2.22
N GLN A 7 6.91 -0.93 3.23
CA GLN A 7 5.73 -0.38 3.89
C GLN A 7 4.88 0.44 2.92
N ALA A 8 5.50 1.32 2.15
CA ALA A 8 4.80 2.13 1.16
C ALA A 8 4.13 1.26 0.09
N PHE A 9 4.83 0.24 -0.39
CA PHE A 9 4.27 -0.68 -1.39
C PHE A 9 3.05 -1.40 -0.85
N HIS A 10 3.11 -1.92 0.39
CA HIS A 10 1.96 -2.60 1.01
C HIS A 10 0.76 -1.66 1.16
N ILE A 11 1.00 -0.38 1.47
CA ILE A 11 -0.08 0.60 1.56
C ILE A 11 -0.74 0.80 0.19
N LEU A 12 0.06 0.90 -0.87
CA LEU A 12 -0.49 1.05 -2.22
C LEU A 12 -1.30 -0.18 -2.65
N VAL A 13 -0.83 -1.37 -2.30
CA VAL A 13 -1.57 -2.62 -2.61
C VAL A 13 -2.91 -2.62 -1.88
N ALA A 14 -2.93 -2.24 -0.60
CA ALA A 14 -4.16 -2.16 0.17
C ALA A 14 -5.17 -1.19 -0.47
N LEU A 15 -4.69 -0.04 -0.93
CA LEU A 15 -5.54 0.97 -1.57
C LEU A 15 -5.92 0.62 -3.01
N ALA A 16 -5.16 -0.27 -3.66
CA ALA A 16 -5.55 -0.78 -4.98
C ALA A 16 -6.80 -1.66 -4.88
N ASP A 17 -6.99 -2.30 -3.74
CA ASP A 17 -8.19 -3.11 -3.50
C ASP A 17 -9.43 -2.23 -3.28
N ARG A 18 -9.30 -1.23 -2.41
CA ARG A 18 -10.41 -0.31 -2.12
C ARG A 18 -9.91 0.93 -1.38
N ASP A 19 -10.74 1.96 -1.37
CA ASP A 19 -10.50 3.15 -0.55
C ASP A 19 -10.59 2.76 0.92
N GLN A 20 -9.66 3.22 1.74
CA GLN A 20 -9.61 2.84 3.15
C GLN A 20 -9.10 3.99 4.01
N HIS A 21 -9.49 3.98 5.30
CA HIS A 21 -8.89 4.83 6.31
C HIS A 21 -7.62 4.18 6.86
N GLY A 22 -6.84 4.95 7.63
CA GLY A 22 -5.54 4.47 8.12
C GLY A 22 -5.62 3.18 8.92
N TYR A 23 -6.58 3.08 9.83
CA TYR A 23 -6.73 1.85 10.64
C TYR A 23 -7.07 0.64 9.75
N GLY A 24 -7.92 0.85 8.74
CA GLY A 24 -8.25 -0.20 7.79
C GLY A 24 -7.03 -0.68 7.01
N ILE A 25 -6.16 0.25 6.62
CA ILE A 25 -4.91 -0.10 5.94
C ILE A 25 -4.03 -0.96 6.85
N MET A 26 -3.90 -0.58 8.13
CA MET A 26 -3.10 -1.35 9.09
C MET A 26 -3.60 -2.79 9.22
N LEU A 27 -4.91 -2.97 9.36
CA LEU A 27 -5.52 -4.30 9.46
C LEU A 27 -5.34 -5.10 8.19
N ASP A 28 -5.54 -4.46 7.04
CA ASP A 28 -5.42 -5.11 5.74
C ASP A 28 -4.00 -5.61 5.49
N VAL A 29 -2.99 -4.77 5.77
CA VAL A 29 -1.59 -5.15 5.60
C VAL A 29 -1.23 -6.31 6.53
N ALA A 30 -1.68 -6.27 7.79
CA ALA A 30 -1.42 -7.36 8.73
C ALA A 30 -2.05 -8.66 8.25
N GLU A 31 -3.29 -8.62 7.77
CA GLU A 31 -4.00 -9.79 7.27
C GLU A 31 -3.32 -10.38 6.03
N ARG A 32 -3.00 -9.54 5.05
CA ARG A 32 -2.38 -9.98 3.79
C ARG A 32 -1.00 -10.60 4.00
N THR A 33 -0.29 -10.19 5.06
CA THR A 33 1.05 -10.72 5.36
C THR A 33 1.01 -11.80 6.43
N SER A 34 -0.18 -12.27 6.81
CA SER A 34 -0.37 -13.25 7.88
C SER A 34 0.31 -12.81 9.19
N GLY A 35 0.20 -11.53 9.49
CA GLY A 35 0.75 -10.92 10.68
C GLY A 35 2.24 -10.63 10.64
N LYS A 36 2.91 -10.94 9.53
CA LYS A 36 4.36 -10.73 9.43
C LYS A 36 4.74 -9.26 9.37
N LEU A 37 3.87 -8.42 8.81
CA LEU A 37 4.09 -6.98 8.78
C LEU A 37 2.95 -6.28 9.49
N ARG A 38 3.28 -5.66 10.61
CA ARG A 38 2.35 -4.86 11.40
C ARG A 38 2.87 -3.43 11.47
N LEU A 39 2.13 -2.53 10.84
CA LEU A 39 2.52 -1.13 10.82
C LEU A 39 2.06 -0.44 12.11
N SER A 40 2.97 0.24 12.79
CA SER A 40 2.59 1.13 13.88
C SER A 40 1.90 2.36 13.31
N ALA A 41 1.13 3.06 14.13
CA ALA A 41 0.49 4.29 13.69
C ALA A 41 1.50 5.30 13.16
N GLY A 42 2.65 5.45 13.85
CA GLY A 42 3.68 6.37 13.42
C GLY A 42 4.27 6.02 12.05
N THR A 43 4.56 4.75 11.83
CA THR A 43 5.08 4.27 10.54
C THR A 43 4.04 4.45 9.44
N LEU A 44 2.78 4.09 9.72
CA LEU A 44 1.70 4.24 8.75
C LEU A 44 1.55 5.71 8.33
N TYR A 45 1.33 6.60 9.30
CA TYR A 45 1.03 7.99 8.97
C TYR A 45 2.24 8.73 8.42
N GLY A 46 3.46 8.34 8.79
CA GLY A 46 4.66 8.84 8.15
C GLY A 46 4.75 8.46 6.68
N SER A 47 4.42 7.20 6.38
CA SER A 47 4.38 6.72 4.99
C SER A 47 3.25 7.37 4.19
N VAL A 48 2.06 7.50 4.79
CA VAL A 48 0.92 8.15 4.16
C VAL A 48 1.27 9.60 3.80
N LYS A 49 1.90 10.32 4.71
CA LYS A 49 2.30 11.70 4.45
C LYS A 49 3.20 11.79 3.21
N ARG A 50 4.21 10.93 3.14
CA ARG A 50 5.13 10.93 1.99
C ARG A 50 4.42 10.56 0.70
N LEU A 51 3.51 9.59 0.74
CA LEU A 51 2.75 9.16 -0.44
C LEU A 51 1.83 10.28 -0.91
N LEU A 52 1.21 11.02 0.00
CA LEU A 52 0.40 12.20 -0.34
C LEU A 52 1.26 13.27 -1.02
N GLU A 53 2.43 13.55 -0.47
CA GLU A 53 3.36 14.55 -1.02
C GLU A 53 3.82 14.16 -2.43
N GLN A 54 3.99 12.87 -2.69
CA GLN A 54 4.40 12.36 -3.99
C GLN A 54 3.25 12.23 -4.99
N GLY A 55 2.01 12.45 -4.54
CA GLY A 55 0.84 12.34 -5.40
C GLY A 55 0.46 10.91 -5.75
N LEU A 56 0.94 9.91 -4.98
CA LEU A 56 0.65 8.50 -5.23
C LEU A 56 -0.68 8.08 -4.62
N ILE A 57 -1.12 8.80 -3.61
CA ILE A 57 -2.45 8.63 -3.01
C ILE A 57 -3.05 10.02 -2.81
N VAL A 58 -4.35 10.05 -2.58
CA VAL A 58 -5.08 11.28 -2.32
C VAL A 58 -6.02 11.04 -1.14
N GLU A 59 -6.24 12.08 -0.34
CA GLU A 59 -7.22 12.02 0.73
C GLU A 59 -8.59 12.33 0.14
N LEU A 60 -9.59 11.52 0.48
CA LEU A 60 -10.94 11.71 -0.01
C LEU A 60 -11.66 12.82 0.76
N ARG A 61 -12.46 13.60 0.03
CA ARG A 61 -13.38 14.54 0.66
C ARG A 61 -14.47 13.75 1.37
N GLU A 62 -15.08 14.36 2.36
CA GLU A 62 -16.14 13.72 3.16
C GLU A 62 -17.23 13.08 2.30
N SER A 63 -17.65 13.79 1.24
CA SER A 63 -18.67 13.31 0.31
C SER A 63 -18.26 12.06 -0.47
N GLN A 64 -16.97 11.75 -0.54
CA GLN A 64 -16.44 10.61 -1.32
C GLN A 64 -16.15 9.39 -0.46
N ARG A 65 -16.29 9.50 0.86
CA ARG A 65 -15.94 8.42 1.78
C ARG A 65 -16.92 7.26 1.65
N PRO A 66 -16.41 6.01 1.70
CA PRO A 66 -17.26 4.81 1.51
C PRO A 66 -18.30 4.61 2.59
N ASP A 67 -17.99 4.99 3.83
CA ASP A 67 -18.89 4.78 4.96
C ASP A 67 -19.34 6.11 5.54
N LYS A 68 -20.54 6.53 5.12
CA LYS A 68 -21.13 7.78 5.59
C LYS A 68 -21.98 7.60 6.85
N SER A 69 -22.21 6.35 7.27
CA SER A 69 -23.09 6.07 8.40
C SER A 69 -22.38 6.15 9.73
N ARG A 70 -21.07 6.17 9.73
CA ARG A 70 -20.28 6.31 10.94
C ARG A 70 -19.75 7.73 11.02
N ASP A 71 -20.32 8.49 11.89
CA ASP A 71 -19.94 9.86 12.18
C ASP A 71 -18.59 9.93 12.86
N ASP A 72 -17.56 9.38 12.23
CA ASP A 72 -16.23 9.67 12.69
C ASP A 72 -15.60 10.65 11.71
N ASP A 73 -15.93 11.92 11.87
CA ASP A 73 -15.39 13.03 11.09
C ASP A 73 -13.85 13.07 11.13
N ARG A 74 -13.27 12.30 12.05
CA ARG A 74 -11.82 12.22 12.23
C ARG A 74 -11.18 11.19 11.32
N ARG A 75 -11.95 10.26 10.74
CA ARG A 75 -11.42 9.22 9.88
C ARG A 75 -11.15 9.79 8.50
N ARG A 76 -9.87 9.85 8.18
CA ARG A 76 -9.43 10.27 6.86
C ARG A 76 -9.31 9.03 5.99
N TYR A 77 -9.96 9.09 4.83
CA TYR A 77 -9.93 8.03 3.85
C TYR A 77 -9.00 8.39 2.71
N TYR A 78 -8.34 7.39 2.17
CA TYR A 78 -7.35 7.56 1.12
C TYR A 78 -7.69 6.71 -0.09
N ARG A 79 -7.24 7.18 -1.24
CA ARG A 79 -7.47 6.51 -2.53
C ARG A 79 -6.16 6.47 -3.31
N LEU A 80 -5.91 5.35 -3.97
CA LEU A 80 -4.80 5.23 -4.91
C LEU A 80 -5.07 6.11 -6.12
N THR A 81 -4.07 6.92 -6.51
CA THR A 81 -4.17 7.74 -7.71
C THR A 81 -3.69 6.93 -8.93
N PRO A 82 -3.99 7.40 -10.17
CA PRO A 82 -3.39 6.80 -11.36
C PRO A 82 -1.86 6.78 -11.30
N ARG A 83 -1.25 7.83 -10.76
CA ARG A 83 0.19 7.91 -10.56
C ARG A 83 0.67 6.85 -9.56
N GLY A 84 -0.09 6.64 -8.48
CA GLY A 84 0.21 5.61 -7.49
C GLY A 84 0.10 4.22 -8.07
N ARG A 85 -0.90 3.98 -8.91
CA ARG A 85 -1.05 2.68 -9.60
C ARG A 85 0.14 2.42 -10.52
N LYS A 86 0.57 3.43 -11.24
CA LYS A 86 1.74 3.32 -12.13
C LYS A 86 3.00 3.01 -11.33
N ALA A 87 3.20 3.68 -10.20
CA ALA A 87 4.34 3.44 -9.32
C ALA A 87 4.33 2.01 -8.75
N ALA A 88 3.15 1.53 -8.35
CA ALA A 88 3.01 0.17 -7.84
C ALA A 88 3.32 -0.86 -8.92
N LYS A 89 2.85 -0.64 -10.15
CA LYS A 89 3.14 -1.53 -11.29
C LYS A 89 4.63 -1.57 -11.60
N ALA A 90 5.32 -0.43 -11.53
CA ALA A 90 6.76 -0.37 -11.74
C ALA A 90 7.51 -1.18 -10.69
N GLU A 91 7.05 -1.10 -9.43
CA GLU A 91 7.64 -1.87 -8.33
C GLU A 91 7.43 -3.37 -8.52
N VAL A 92 6.23 -3.77 -8.94
CA VAL A 92 5.94 -5.18 -9.24
C VAL A 92 6.87 -5.71 -10.34
N ARG A 93 7.08 -4.91 -11.39
CA ARG A 93 7.97 -5.29 -12.50
C ARG A 93 9.40 -5.46 -12.00
N ARG A 94 9.87 -4.57 -11.16
CA ARG A 94 11.21 -4.65 -10.58
C ARG A 94 11.37 -5.91 -9.71
N MET A 95 10.35 -6.24 -8.92
CA MET A 95 10.35 -7.46 -8.11
C MET A 95 10.34 -8.72 -8.97
N ALA A 96 9.57 -8.70 -10.07
CA ALA A 96 9.51 -9.84 -10.98
C ALA A 96 10.88 -10.09 -11.65
N GLU A 97 11.57 -9.03 -12.07
CA GLU A 97 12.91 -9.13 -12.64
C GLU A 97 13.90 -9.69 -11.62
N LEU A 98 13.84 -9.21 -10.38
CA LEU A 98 14.69 -9.70 -9.31
C LEU A 98 14.42 -11.18 -9.01
N LEU A 99 13.15 -11.57 -9.02
CA LEU A 99 12.76 -12.98 -8.82
C LEU A 99 13.36 -13.86 -9.92
N GLU A 100 13.32 -13.42 -11.17
CA GLU A 100 13.90 -14.18 -12.27
C GLU A 100 15.41 -14.33 -12.13
N GLN A 101 16.10 -13.29 -11.68
CA GLN A 101 17.53 -13.37 -11.39
C GLN A 101 17.81 -14.37 -10.27
N ALA A 102 17.01 -14.34 -9.20
CA ALA A 102 17.15 -15.28 -8.09
C ALA A 102 16.91 -16.70 -8.54
N ARG A 103 15.92 -16.91 -9.43
CA ARG A 103 15.61 -18.23 -9.98
C ARG A 103 16.77 -18.76 -10.80
N ALA A 104 17.38 -17.91 -11.60
CA ALA A 104 18.52 -18.30 -12.45
C ALA A 104 19.72 -18.73 -11.63
N HIS A 105 19.83 -18.29 -10.38
CA HIS A 105 20.93 -18.63 -9.49
C HIS A 105 20.55 -19.66 -8.41
N GLY A 106 19.42 -20.36 -8.62
CA GLY A 106 19.01 -21.46 -7.73
C GLY A 106 18.48 -21.03 -6.36
N LEU A 107 18.08 -19.77 -6.22
CA LEU A 107 17.60 -19.25 -4.94
C LEU A 107 16.09 -19.42 -4.74
N VAL A 108 15.38 -19.94 -5.74
CA VAL A 108 13.94 -20.19 -5.66
C VAL A 108 13.71 -21.68 -5.60
N GLU A 109 13.05 -22.15 -4.55
CA GLU A 109 12.73 -23.55 -4.39
C GLU A 109 11.67 -23.96 -5.42
N LYS A 110 11.81 -25.19 -5.92
CA LYS A 110 10.80 -25.73 -6.82
C LYS A 110 9.55 -26.04 -5.99
N SER A 111 8.43 -25.45 -6.40
CA SER A 111 7.15 -25.78 -5.80
C SER A 111 6.76 -27.20 -6.25
N ASN A 112 6.41 -28.03 -5.30
CA ASN A 112 5.89 -29.35 -5.57
C ASN A 112 4.38 -29.29 -5.75
#